data_592388d8f04cec6e20f16e9ef0166a7e
#
_entry.id   592388d8f04cec6e20f16e9ef0166a7e
#
_cell.length_a   1.000
_cell.length_b   1.000
_cell.length_c   1.000
_cell.angle_alpha   90.00
_cell.angle_beta   90.00
_cell.angle_gamma   90.00
#
_symmetry.space_group_name_H-M   'P 1'
#
loop_
_entity.id
_entity.type
_entity.pdbx_description
1 polymer ?
#
loop_
_entity_poly.entity_id
_entity_poly.type
_entity_poly.pdbx_seq_one_letter_code
_entity_poly.pdbx_strand_id
1 'polypeptide(L)'
;METKVYLDAQTYLRDSWRLARQILDSGWRPDVLLALWRGGAAVGAAVHEFLKVKGLSLRHMPVKCASYTGIGQSQAEVVFSHAEDVFAALEPGTKVLVIDDVFDTGRTAAAVRRKLAARNCAAKIACVYWKPSKNVTGEEPDFHVRKLDDWIVFPHEIEGLTPEEIAQKDPELAALIG
;
A
#
# COMPACT_ATOMS: atom_id res chain seq x y z
N MET A 1 5.81 -21.47 13.66
CA MET A 1 6.45 -20.68 12.59
C MET A 1 5.33 -20.04 11.78
N GLU A 2 5.41 -18.74 11.51
CA GLU A 2 4.45 -18.07 10.64
C GLU A 2 4.66 -18.57 9.20
N THR A 3 3.59 -19.01 8.54
CA THR A 3 3.68 -19.55 7.18
C THR A 3 3.94 -18.40 6.22
N LYS A 4 4.96 -18.53 5.35
CA LYS A 4 5.24 -17.56 4.28
C LYS A 4 4.45 -17.94 3.04
N VAL A 5 3.72 -16.98 2.48
CA VAL A 5 2.98 -17.12 1.22
C VAL A 5 3.68 -16.28 0.16
N TYR A 6 4.27 -16.94 -0.83
CA TYR A 6 4.96 -16.30 -1.94
C TYR A 6 3.95 -15.94 -3.03
N LEU A 7 3.88 -14.67 -3.38
CA LEU A 7 3.02 -14.20 -4.45
C LEU A 7 3.77 -14.17 -5.78
N ASP A 8 3.16 -14.70 -6.82
CA ASP A 8 3.65 -14.50 -8.18
C ASP A 8 3.24 -13.11 -8.71
N ALA A 9 4.08 -12.56 -9.59
CA ALA A 9 3.91 -11.20 -10.12
C ALA A 9 2.60 -11.04 -10.91
N GLN A 10 2.17 -12.09 -11.62
CA GLN A 10 0.96 -12.04 -12.44
C GLN A 10 -0.32 -11.98 -11.56
N THR A 11 -0.37 -12.78 -10.49
CA THR A 11 -1.48 -12.74 -9.52
C THR A 11 -1.53 -11.38 -8.83
N TYR A 12 -0.38 -10.84 -8.41
CA TYR A 12 -0.29 -9.53 -7.77
C TYR A 12 -0.79 -8.40 -8.68
N LEU A 13 -0.40 -8.42 -9.95
CA LEU A 13 -0.85 -7.45 -10.94
C LEU A 13 -2.36 -7.56 -11.22
N ARG A 14 -2.88 -8.78 -11.37
CA ARG A 14 -4.33 -9.00 -11.54
C ARG A 14 -5.15 -8.54 -10.34
N ASP A 15 -4.66 -8.78 -9.13
CA ASP A 15 -5.33 -8.32 -7.92
C ASP A 15 -5.28 -6.79 -7.81
N SER A 16 -4.21 -6.13 -8.26
CA SER A 16 -4.14 -4.66 -8.36
C SER A 16 -5.22 -4.10 -9.32
N TRP A 17 -5.46 -4.76 -10.45
CA TRP A 17 -6.55 -4.37 -11.37
C TRP A 17 -7.94 -4.67 -10.81
N ARG A 18 -8.11 -5.74 -10.02
CA ARG A 18 -9.37 -6.01 -9.30
C ARG A 18 -9.66 -4.91 -8.28
N LEU A 19 -8.63 -4.46 -7.57
CA LEU A 19 -8.73 -3.32 -6.65
C LEU A 19 -9.20 -2.05 -7.40
N ALA A 20 -8.56 -1.75 -8.54
CA ALA A 20 -8.95 -0.62 -9.38
C ALA A 20 -10.41 -0.72 -9.84
N ARG A 21 -10.87 -1.92 -10.18
CA ARG A 21 -12.25 -2.18 -10.57
C ARG A 21 -13.23 -1.90 -9.42
N GLN A 22 -12.93 -2.36 -8.20
CA GLN A 22 -13.76 -2.07 -7.02
C GLN A 22 -13.86 -0.57 -6.75
N ILE A 23 -12.75 0.16 -6.87
CA ILE A 23 -12.73 1.62 -6.71
C ILE A 23 -13.63 2.29 -7.75
N LEU A 24 -13.51 1.88 -9.01
CA LEU A 24 -14.33 2.41 -10.11
C LEU A 24 -15.82 2.17 -9.88
N ASP A 25 -16.19 0.93 -9.49
CA ASP A 25 -17.59 0.51 -9.29
C ASP A 25 -18.24 1.16 -8.07
N SER A 26 -17.44 1.59 -7.09
CA SER A 26 -17.95 2.33 -5.92
C SER A 26 -18.56 3.70 -6.28
N GLY A 27 -18.33 4.20 -7.47
CA GLY A 27 -18.73 5.54 -7.87
C GLY A 27 -17.89 6.67 -7.27
N TRP A 28 -16.99 6.37 -6.32
CA TRP A 28 -16.11 7.38 -5.75
C TRP A 28 -15.00 7.76 -6.75
N ARG A 29 -14.76 9.04 -6.93
CA ARG A 29 -13.81 9.57 -7.92
C ARG A 29 -12.71 10.33 -7.20
N PRO A 30 -11.48 9.78 -7.11
CA PRO A 30 -10.34 10.48 -6.53
C PRO A 30 -9.80 11.56 -7.48
N ASP A 31 -9.27 12.63 -6.89
CA ASP A 31 -8.52 13.67 -7.58
C ASP A 31 -7.02 13.34 -7.60
N VAL A 32 -6.57 12.64 -6.55
CA VAL A 32 -5.17 12.27 -6.34
C VAL A 32 -5.06 10.83 -5.91
N LEU A 33 -4.10 10.10 -6.49
CA LEU A 33 -3.62 8.81 -6.03
C LEU A 33 -2.30 9.02 -5.27
N LEU A 34 -2.26 8.62 -4.02
CA LEU A 34 -1.10 8.71 -3.16
C LEU A 34 -0.60 7.29 -2.89
N ALA A 35 0.51 6.89 -3.50
CA ALA A 35 1.09 5.56 -3.36
C ALA A 35 2.10 5.54 -2.21
N LEU A 36 1.92 4.65 -1.25
CA LEU A 36 2.86 4.50 -0.14
C LEU A 36 4.09 3.72 -0.62
N TRP A 37 5.24 4.33 -0.50
CA TRP A 37 6.50 3.72 -0.89
C TRP A 37 6.97 2.79 0.24
N ARG A 38 7.30 1.52 -0.04
CA ARG A 38 7.63 0.84 -1.32
C ARG A 38 6.43 0.10 -1.92
N GLY A 39 5.76 -0.76 -1.14
CA GLY A 39 4.80 -1.74 -1.64
C GLY A 39 3.65 -1.14 -2.43
N GLY A 40 3.08 -0.06 -1.91
CA GLY A 40 1.99 0.65 -2.58
C GLY A 40 2.34 1.25 -3.94
N ALA A 41 3.62 1.42 -4.28
CA ALA A 41 4.01 1.98 -5.58
C ALA A 41 3.67 1.05 -6.75
N ALA A 42 3.92 -0.25 -6.63
CA ALA A 42 3.62 -1.22 -7.68
C ALA A 42 2.10 -1.34 -7.91
N VAL A 43 1.33 -1.43 -6.82
CA VAL A 43 -0.15 -1.43 -6.86
C VAL A 43 -0.66 -0.11 -7.43
N GLY A 44 -0.12 1.02 -6.97
CA GLY A 44 -0.51 2.36 -7.40
C GLY A 44 -0.34 2.57 -8.90
N ALA A 45 0.77 2.10 -9.48
CA ALA A 45 0.99 2.16 -10.92
C ALA A 45 -0.09 1.39 -11.71
N ALA A 46 -0.39 0.15 -11.30
CA ALA A 46 -1.40 -0.67 -11.95
C ALA A 46 -2.81 -0.09 -11.81
N VAL A 47 -3.16 0.42 -10.61
CA VAL A 47 -4.46 1.06 -10.34
C VAL A 47 -4.60 2.34 -11.15
N HIS A 48 -3.57 3.18 -11.20
CA HIS A 48 -3.57 4.43 -11.95
C HIS A 48 -3.82 4.19 -13.43
N GLU A 49 -3.07 3.27 -14.06
CA GLU A 49 -3.25 2.92 -15.48
C GLU A 49 -4.66 2.40 -15.77
N PHE A 50 -5.19 1.52 -14.91
CA PHE A 50 -6.55 1.02 -15.08
C PHE A 50 -7.59 2.14 -15.03
N LEU A 51 -7.52 3.02 -14.02
CA LEU A 51 -8.46 4.13 -13.86
C LEU A 51 -8.35 5.12 -15.01
N LYS A 52 -7.13 5.41 -15.50
CA LYS A 52 -6.88 6.27 -16.66
C LYS A 52 -7.51 5.71 -17.94
N VAL A 53 -7.38 4.42 -18.22
CA VAL A 53 -8.05 3.75 -19.35
C VAL A 53 -9.57 3.85 -19.23
N LYS A 54 -10.11 3.94 -18.02
CA LYS A 54 -11.55 4.15 -17.75
C LYS A 54 -11.97 5.62 -17.72
N GLY A 55 -11.11 6.53 -18.18
CA GLY A 55 -11.41 7.95 -18.34
C GLY A 55 -11.25 8.80 -17.09
N LEU A 56 -10.68 8.28 -15.99
CA LEU A 56 -10.37 9.08 -14.82
C LEU A 56 -9.00 9.76 -14.99
N SER A 57 -8.98 11.10 -14.90
CA SER A 57 -7.74 11.86 -14.84
C SER A 57 -7.46 12.20 -13.39
N LEU A 58 -6.40 11.63 -12.81
CA LEU A 58 -6.00 11.89 -11.43
C LEU A 58 -4.49 12.14 -11.35
N ARG A 59 -4.10 13.04 -10.47
CA ARG A 59 -2.69 13.25 -10.14
C ARG A 59 -2.19 12.04 -9.34
N HIS A 60 -0.91 11.72 -9.43
CA HIS A 60 -0.31 10.64 -8.65
C HIS A 60 0.96 11.13 -7.95
N MET A 61 1.17 10.68 -6.73
CA MET A 61 2.31 11.07 -5.90
C MET A 61 2.76 9.89 -5.05
N PRO A 62 4.07 9.56 -5.02
CA PRO A 62 4.61 8.61 -4.06
C PRO A 62 4.88 9.31 -2.73
N VAL A 63 4.65 8.62 -1.62
CA VAL A 63 5.01 9.09 -0.28
C VAL A 63 5.75 8.00 0.46
N LYS A 64 6.98 8.29 0.89
CA LYS A 64 7.74 7.38 1.73
C LYS A 64 7.22 7.46 3.16
N CYS A 65 6.76 6.31 3.68
CA CYS A 65 6.43 6.13 5.07
C CYS A 65 7.19 4.94 5.64
N ALA A 66 7.58 5.03 6.89
CA ALA A 66 8.23 3.95 7.61
C ALA A 66 7.75 3.94 9.06
N SER A 67 7.57 2.75 9.62
CA SER A 67 7.30 2.59 11.06
C SER A 67 8.64 2.44 11.78
N TYR A 68 8.90 3.33 12.74
CA TYR A 68 10.08 3.27 13.60
C TYR A 68 9.67 2.84 15.00
N THR A 69 10.34 1.82 15.52
CA THR A 69 10.35 1.50 16.94
C THR A 69 11.54 2.21 17.58
N GLY A 70 11.30 3.35 18.22
CA GLY A 70 12.33 4.05 19.00
C GLY A 70 12.73 3.25 20.25
N ILE A 71 14.01 3.40 20.68
CA ILE A 71 14.46 2.83 21.96
C ILE A 71 13.65 3.44 23.09
N GLY A 72 12.91 2.59 23.83
CA GLY A 72 12.07 3.03 24.95
C GLY A 72 10.64 3.47 24.60
N GLN A 73 10.20 3.40 23.35
CA GLN A 73 8.81 3.66 22.97
C GLN A 73 8.02 2.35 22.84
N SER A 74 6.87 2.30 23.51
CA SER A 74 5.96 1.14 23.50
C SER A 74 5.13 1.03 22.22
N GLN A 75 5.18 2.03 21.34
CA GLN A 75 4.44 2.07 20.06
C GLN A 75 5.34 2.55 18.93
N ALA A 76 5.25 1.88 17.78
CA ALA A 76 5.92 2.31 16.57
C ALA A 76 5.26 3.61 16.05
N GLU A 77 6.05 4.65 15.87
CA GLU A 77 5.63 5.90 15.24
C GLU A 77 5.79 5.78 13.72
N VAL A 78 4.79 6.26 12.97
CA VAL A 78 4.85 6.33 11.51
C VAL A 78 5.46 7.66 11.11
N VAL A 79 6.65 7.60 10.52
CA VAL A 79 7.38 8.77 10.01
C VAL A 79 7.21 8.87 8.51
N PHE A 80 6.86 10.06 8.05
CA PHE A 80 6.76 10.42 6.64
C PHE A 80 8.04 11.15 6.23
N SER A 81 8.88 10.51 5.41
CA SER A 81 10.13 11.12 4.95
C SER A 81 9.87 11.91 3.66
N HIS A 82 10.28 13.18 3.65
CA HIS A 82 10.16 14.08 2.49
C HIS A 82 8.71 14.20 1.93
N ALA A 83 7.72 14.10 2.81
CA ALA A 83 6.31 14.10 2.42
C ALA A 83 5.59 15.42 2.71
N GLU A 84 6.23 16.36 3.39
CA GLU A 84 5.59 17.63 3.77
C GLU A 84 5.16 18.44 2.53
N ASP A 85 5.99 18.50 1.49
CA ASP A 85 5.65 19.18 0.23
C ASP A 85 4.49 18.49 -0.49
N VAL A 86 4.43 17.15 -0.43
CA VAL A 86 3.34 16.37 -1.03
C VAL A 86 2.02 16.69 -0.34
N PHE A 87 1.98 16.70 0.99
CA PHE A 87 0.77 17.05 1.73
C PHE A 87 0.44 18.55 1.60
N ALA A 88 1.45 19.43 1.55
CA ALA A 88 1.24 20.87 1.37
C ALA A 88 0.63 21.21 0.00
N ALA A 89 0.92 20.45 -1.04
CA ALA A 89 0.38 20.62 -2.38
C ALA A 89 -1.09 20.15 -2.53
N LEU A 90 -1.68 19.58 -1.48
CA LEU A 90 -3.08 19.16 -1.49
C LEU A 90 -3.98 20.31 -1.03
N GLU A 91 -4.94 20.66 -1.87
CA GLU A 91 -5.93 21.69 -1.56
C GLU A 91 -7.06 21.12 -0.68
N PRO A 92 -7.67 21.93 0.19
CA PRO A 92 -8.87 21.53 0.93
C PRO A 92 -9.97 21.00 -0.01
N GLY A 93 -10.63 19.92 0.41
CA GLY A 93 -11.67 19.26 -0.39
C GLY A 93 -11.15 18.22 -1.37
N THR A 94 -9.82 18.12 -1.59
CA THR A 94 -9.23 17.08 -2.46
C THR A 94 -9.60 15.68 -1.98
N LYS A 95 -10.03 14.82 -2.92
CA LYS A 95 -10.30 13.41 -2.68
C LYS A 95 -9.05 12.60 -2.97
N VAL A 96 -8.46 12.03 -1.93
CA VAL A 96 -7.18 11.31 -2.00
C VAL A 96 -7.40 9.81 -1.85
N LEU A 97 -7.04 9.05 -2.89
CA LEU A 97 -6.95 7.59 -2.85
C LEU A 97 -5.55 7.20 -2.38
N VAL A 98 -5.46 6.66 -1.18
CA VAL A 98 -4.19 6.15 -0.63
C VAL A 98 -4.07 4.68 -0.98
N ILE A 99 -2.96 4.31 -1.62
CA ILE A 99 -2.70 2.93 -2.05
C ILE A 99 -1.53 2.35 -1.27
N ASP A 100 -1.74 1.15 -0.75
CA ASP A 100 -0.69 0.30 -0.19
C ASP A 100 -0.82 -1.12 -0.77
N ASP A 101 0.18 -1.98 -0.57
CA ASP A 101 0.10 -3.40 -0.93
C ASP A 101 -0.66 -4.19 0.14
N VAL A 102 -0.41 -3.90 1.42
CA VAL A 102 -1.02 -4.58 2.56
C VAL A 102 -1.48 -3.60 3.65
N PHE A 103 -2.68 -3.80 4.14
CA PHE A 103 -3.17 -3.20 5.38
C PHE A 103 -2.93 -4.22 6.51
N ASP A 104 -1.83 -4.05 7.23
CA ASP A 104 -1.42 -4.92 8.33
C ASP A 104 -1.96 -4.40 9.66
N THR A 105 -1.16 -3.67 10.45
CA THR A 105 -1.57 -3.15 11.75
C THR A 105 -2.56 -1.98 11.69
N GLY A 106 -2.74 -1.36 10.54
CA GLY A 106 -3.56 -0.17 10.34
C GLY A 106 -2.88 1.16 10.73
N ARG A 107 -1.73 1.11 11.40
CA ARG A 107 -1.05 2.34 11.91
C ARG A 107 -0.68 3.32 10.82
N THR A 108 -0.15 2.83 9.69
CA THR A 108 0.19 3.66 8.53
C THR A 108 -1.04 4.35 7.97
N ALA A 109 -2.12 3.61 7.76
CA ALA A 109 -3.39 4.14 7.28
C ALA A 109 -3.95 5.22 8.20
N ALA A 110 -4.00 4.97 9.52
CA ALA A 110 -4.45 5.94 10.51
C ALA A 110 -3.59 7.21 10.52
N ALA A 111 -2.27 7.08 10.39
CA ALA A 111 -1.36 8.23 10.33
C ALA A 111 -1.57 9.07 9.07
N VAL A 112 -1.73 8.43 7.89
CA VAL A 112 -2.03 9.13 6.64
C VAL A 112 -3.39 9.81 6.70
N ARG A 113 -4.44 9.13 7.21
CA ARG A 113 -5.77 9.74 7.38
C ARG A 113 -5.70 11.00 8.24
N ARG A 114 -4.96 10.98 9.37
CA ARG A 114 -4.79 12.17 10.23
C ARG A 114 -4.11 13.31 9.48
N LYS A 115 -3.04 13.03 8.71
CA LYS A 115 -2.35 14.07 7.91
C LYS A 115 -3.29 14.68 6.85
N LEU A 116 -4.07 13.86 6.16
CA LEU A 116 -5.02 14.32 5.14
C LEU A 116 -6.21 15.07 5.76
N ALA A 117 -6.73 14.62 6.90
CA ALA A 117 -7.79 15.31 7.63
C ALA A 117 -7.34 16.71 8.11
N ALA A 118 -6.10 16.85 8.58
CA ALA A 118 -5.52 18.16 8.95
C ALA A 118 -5.43 19.13 7.77
N ARG A 119 -5.49 18.63 6.52
CA ARG A 119 -5.55 19.43 5.28
C ARG A 119 -6.98 19.58 4.73
N ASN A 120 -8.01 19.13 5.47
CA ASN A 120 -9.40 19.06 5.01
C ASN A 120 -9.56 18.26 3.71
N CYS A 121 -8.76 17.21 3.51
CA CYS A 121 -8.87 16.29 2.37
C CYS A 121 -9.70 15.06 2.76
N ALA A 122 -10.51 14.58 1.81
CA ALA A 122 -11.24 13.32 1.96
C ALA A 122 -10.34 12.15 1.55
N ALA A 123 -10.13 11.16 2.43
CA ALA A 123 -9.23 10.04 2.17
C ALA A 123 -9.98 8.71 2.12
N LYS A 124 -9.64 7.86 1.14
CA LYS A 124 -9.96 6.44 1.14
C LYS A 124 -8.69 5.62 1.02
N ILE A 125 -8.61 4.56 1.81
CA ILE A 125 -7.48 3.63 1.85
C ILE A 125 -7.82 2.39 1.02
N ALA A 126 -6.93 2.01 0.13
CA ALA A 126 -7.06 0.83 -0.69
C ALA A 126 -5.79 -0.03 -0.63
N CYS A 127 -5.95 -1.33 -0.48
CA CYS A 127 -4.85 -2.29 -0.47
C CYS A 127 -5.22 -3.58 -1.20
N VAL A 128 -4.23 -4.33 -1.67
CA VAL A 128 -4.50 -5.64 -2.25
C VAL A 128 -4.82 -6.64 -1.16
N TYR A 129 -4.04 -6.62 -0.06
CA TYR A 129 -4.19 -7.54 1.07
C TYR A 129 -4.56 -6.81 2.35
N TRP A 130 -5.47 -7.40 3.12
CA TRP A 130 -5.82 -6.95 4.46
C TRP A 130 -5.60 -8.08 5.46
N LYS A 131 -4.93 -7.76 6.58
CA LYS A 131 -4.68 -8.68 7.70
C LYS A 131 -5.57 -8.30 8.90
N PRO A 132 -6.81 -8.79 8.98
CA PRO A 132 -7.74 -8.39 10.04
C PRO A 132 -7.24 -8.73 11.44
N SER A 133 -6.57 -9.87 11.63
CA SER A 133 -6.10 -10.30 12.95
C SER A 133 -4.90 -9.50 13.48
N LYS A 134 -4.15 -8.82 12.60
CA LYS A 134 -3.00 -7.99 12.96
C LYS A 134 -3.38 -6.53 13.25
N ASN A 135 -4.60 -6.13 12.89
CA ASN A 135 -5.07 -4.76 13.03
C ASN A 135 -5.20 -4.34 14.50
N VAL A 136 -4.54 -3.24 14.85
CA VAL A 136 -4.53 -2.70 16.21
C VAL A 136 -5.22 -1.34 16.33
N THR A 137 -5.72 -0.79 15.21
CA THR A 137 -6.32 0.55 15.16
C THR A 137 -7.84 0.53 15.22
N GLY A 138 -8.46 -0.61 14.92
CA GLY A 138 -9.91 -0.71 14.73
C GLY A 138 -10.41 -0.10 13.43
N GLU A 139 -9.53 0.51 12.61
CA GLU A 139 -9.87 1.01 11.29
C GLU A 139 -9.75 -0.10 10.25
N GLU A 140 -10.55 -0.02 9.18
CA GLU A 140 -10.50 -0.93 8.06
C GLU A 140 -10.12 -0.18 6.77
N PRO A 141 -9.53 -0.89 5.77
CA PRO A 141 -9.35 -0.30 4.44
C PRO A 141 -10.71 -0.11 3.77
N ASP A 142 -10.90 1.00 3.04
CA ASP A 142 -12.13 1.24 2.28
C ASP A 142 -12.29 0.25 1.11
N PHE A 143 -11.16 -0.19 0.55
CA PHE A 143 -11.11 -1.17 -0.54
C PHE A 143 -10.01 -2.19 -0.28
N HIS A 144 -10.32 -3.46 -0.48
CA HIS A 144 -9.33 -4.55 -0.43
C HIS A 144 -9.77 -5.72 -1.32
N VAL A 145 -8.80 -6.51 -1.80
CA VAL A 145 -9.12 -7.65 -2.67
C VAL A 145 -9.15 -8.95 -1.89
N ARG A 146 -8.18 -9.17 -1.01
CA ARG A 146 -8.03 -10.41 -0.23
C ARG A 146 -7.82 -10.13 1.25
N LYS A 147 -8.33 -11.04 2.09
CA LYS A 147 -7.99 -11.14 3.52
C LYS A 147 -7.03 -12.30 3.69
N LEU A 148 -5.86 -12.05 4.28
CA LEU A 148 -4.84 -13.06 4.50
C LEU A 148 -3.94 -12.63 5.66
N ASP A 149 -3.94 -13.37 6.75
CA ASP A 149 -3.17 -13.05 7.96
C ASP A 149 -1.73 -13.60 7.95
N ASP A 150 -1.40 -14.47 6.99
CA ASP A 150 -0.07 -15.05 6.83
C ASP A 150 1.00 -14.00 6.47
N TRP A 151 2.27 -14.40 6.56
CA TRP A 151 3.37 -13.59 6.07
C TRP A 151 3.38 -13.62 4.54
N ILE A 152 3.09 -12.48 3.92
CA ILE A 152 3.10 -12.34 2.47
C ILE A 152 4.50 -11.90 2.02
N VAL A 153 5.08 -12.65 1.08
CA VAL A 153 6.30 -12.28 0.37
C VAL A 153 5.90 -11.77 -1.01
N PHE A 154 5.93 -10.46 -1.18
CA PHE A 154 5.54 -9.81 -2.42
C PHE A 154 6.57 -10.04 -3.53
N PRO A 155 6.19 -9.96 -4.83
CA PRO A 155 7.11 -10.18 -5.94
C PRO A 155 8.37 -9.31 -5.90
N HIS A 156 8.25 -8.07 -5.43
CA HIS A 156 9.34 -7.10 -5.33
C HIS A 156 10.19 -7.22 -4.05
N GLU A 157 9.80 -8.07 -3.08
CA GLU A 157 10.51 -8.20 -1.81
C GLU A 157 11.60 -9.27 -1.89
N ILE A 158 12.80 -8.89 -1.50
CA ILE A 158 13.96 -9.78 -1.41
C ILE A 158 14.63 -9.66 -0.04
N GLU A 159 14.61 -8.45 0.52
CA GLU A 159 15.21 -8.13 1.81
C GLU A 159 14.62 -9.01 2.93
N GLY A 160 15.48 -9.64 3.73
CA GLY A 160 15.05 -10.52 4.84
C GLY A 160 14.75 -11.96 4.44
N LEU A 161 14.93 -12.34 3.16
CA LEU A 161 14.89 -13.73 2.71
C LEU A 161 16.28 -14.36 2.79
N THR A 162 16.31 -15.67 3.12
CA THR A 162 17.55 -16.44 3.03
C THR A 162 17.87 -16.78 1.57
N PRO A 163 19.12 -17.15 1.22
CA PRO A 163 19.47 -17.58 -0.14
C PRO A 163 18.58 -18.72 -0.66
N GLU A 164 18.22 -19.67 0.22
CA GLU A 164 17.34 -20.79 -0.11
C GLU A 164 15.90 -20.31 -0.40
N GLU A 165 15.41 -19.36 0.36
CA GLU A 165 14.09 -18.75 0.15
C GLU A 165 14.03 -17.93 -1.13
N ILE A 166 15.12 -17.24 -1.49
CA ILE A 166 15.24 -16.53 -2.76
C ILE A 166 15.22 -17.51 -3.93
N ALA A 167 15.99 -18.61 -3.83
CA ALA A 167 16.03 -19.65 -4.85
C ALA A 167 14.67 -20.36 -5.02
N GLN A 168 13.95 -20.58 -3.91
CA GLN A 168 12.60 -21.11 -3.96
C GLN A 168 11.59 -20.15 -4.58
N LYS A 169 11.74 -18.85 -4.30
CA LYS A 169 10.88 -17.80 -4.84
C LYS A 169 11.07 -17.66 -6.35
N ASP A 170 12.32 -17.54 -6.77
CA ASP A 170 12.72 -17.32 -8.15
C ASP A 170 14.18 -17.72 -8.37
N PRO A 171 14.43 -18.88 -9.03
CA PRO A 171 15.80 -19.35 -9.29
C PRO A 171 16.63 -18.41 -10.18
N GLU A 172 15.98 -17.69 -11.11
CA GLU A 172 16.67 -16.72 -11.97
C GLU A 172 17.13 -15.51 -11.15
N LEU A 173 16.26 -15.00 -10.26
CA LEU A 173 16.61 -13.95 -9.32
C LEU A 173 17.77 -14.36 -8.41
N ALA A 174 17.77 -15.59 -7.91
CA ALA A 174 18.89 -16.11 -7.08
C ALA A 174 20.20 -16.09 -7.87
N ALA A 175 20.18 -16.46 -9.14
CA ALA A 175 21.37 -16.42 -10.00
C ALA A 175 21.84 -14.98 -10.31
N LEU A 176 20.93 -14.00 -10.34
CA LEU A 176 21.28 -12.58 -10.55
C LEU A 176 21.89 -11.92 -9.32
N ILE A 177 21.55 -12.38 -8.13
CA ILE A 177 22.06 -11.80 -6.87
C ILE A 177 23.45 -12.35 -6.53
N GLY A 178 23.79 -13.55 -6.95
CA GLY A 178 25.10 -14.22 -6.76
C GLY A 178 25.10 -15.08 -5.53
#